data_ae2b5bde033b1c9e3b2b6a454f9ea747
#
_entry.id   ae2b5bde033b1c9e3b2b6a454f9ea747
#
_cell.length_a   1.000
_cell.length_b   1.000
_cell.length_c   1.000
_cell.angle_alpha   90.00
_cell.angle_beta   90.00
_cell.angle_gamma   90.00
#
_symmetry.space_group_name_H-M   'P 1'
#
loop_
_entity.id
_entity.type
_entity.pdbx_description
1 polymer ?
#
loop_
_entity_poly.entity_id
_entity_poly.type
_entity_poly.pdbx_seq_one_letter_code
_entity_poly.pdbx_strand_id
1 'polypeptide(L)' 'GLIIMIEVIRQNDPYRYVKMPDLLENGQPDYRIQKWNNYNGYKDMYLCDNWMQMKTAIQDFEYTKWLDPAGVPCYIKDE' A
#
# COMPACT_ATOMS: atom_id res chain seq x y z
N GLY A 1 19.75 15.26 -11.75
CA GLY A 1 19.22 13.98 -11.92
C GLY A 1 17.75 13.89 -11.64
N LEU A 2 17.22 12.84 -12.06
CA LEU A 2 15.81 12.56 -11.88
C LEU A 2 15.61 11.85 -10.56
N ILE A 3 14.72 12.39 -9.75
CA ILE A 3 14.41 11.78 -8.50
C ILE A 3 13.05 11.10 -8.63
N ILE A 4 13.05 9.81 -8.42
CA ILE A 4 11.81 9.05 -8.46
C ILE A 4 11.42 8.78 -7.03
N MET A 5 10.27 9.31 -6.65
CA MET A 5 9.83 9.20 -5.28
C MET A 5 8.44 8.61 -5.21
N ILE A 6 8.28 7.69 -4.28
CA ILE A 6 6.97 7.15 -3.94
C ILE A 6 6.36 8.12 -2.95
N GLU A 7 5.14 8.54 -3.21
CA GLU A 7 4.42 9.41 -2.30
C GLU A 7 3.66 8.56 -1.30
N VAL A 8 4.03 8.66 -0.03
CA VAL A 8 3.32 7.94 1.03
C VAL A 8 2.13 8.77 1.46
N ILE A 9 0.94 8.33 1.11
CA ILE A 9 -0.28 9.04 1.41
C ILE A 9 -0.68 8.85 2.86
N ARG A 10 -0.57 7.62 3.33
CA ARG A 10 -0.94 7.28 4.69
C ARG A 10 -0.15 6.07 5.14
N GLN A 11 0.17 6.03 6.41
CA GLN A 11 0.85 4.86 6.98
C GLN A 11 0.02 4.34 8.14
N ASN A 12 -0.26 3.05 8.12
CA ASN A 12 -1.04 2.41 9.17
C ASN A 12 -0.48 1.00 9.32
N ASP A 13 0.52 0.87 10.19
CA ASP A 13 1.26 -0.38 10.33
C ASP A 13 0.36 -1.60 10.38
N PRO A 14 0.72 -2.66 9.70
CA PRO A 14 1.94 -2.86 8.90
C PRO A 14 1.81 -2.38 7.46
N TYR A 15 0.79 -1.62 7.14
CA TYR A 15 0.48 -1.21 5.79
C TYR A 15 0.87 0.24 5.56
N ARG A 16 1.18 0.57 4.32
CA ARG A 16 1.26 1.96 3.92
C ARG A 16 0.63 2.11 2.54
N TYR A 17 0.00 3.26 2.34
CA TYR A 17 -0.75 3.55 1.13
C TYR A 17 0.04 4.55 0.34
N VAL A 18 0.38 4.18 -0.88
CA VAL A 18 1.32 4.99 -1.66
C VAL A 18 0.79 5.27 -3.04
N LYS A 19 1.31 6.34 -3.63
CA LYS A 19 1.09 6.67 -5.01
C LYS A 19 2.44 6.59 -5.69
N MET A 20 2.51 5.80 -6.75
CA MET A 20 3.75 5.61 -7.46
C MET A 20 4.04 6.82 -8.35
N PRO A 21 5.31 7.04 -8.68
CA PRO A 21 5.67 8.22 -9.48
C PRO A 21 5.19 8.17 -10.91
N ASP A 22 4.99 6.97 -11.45
CA ASP A 22 4.58 6.83 -12.85
C ASP A 22 3.10 6.53 -12.95
N LEU A 23 2.49 7.00 -14.02
CA LEU A 23 1.10 6.67 -14.30
C LEU A 23 1.01 5.26 -14.87
N LEU A 24 -0.16 4.66 -14.72
CA LEU A 24 -0.45 3.38 -15.37
C LEU A 24 -0.56 3.59 -16.87
N GLU A 25 -0.57 2.48 -17.61
CA GLU A 25 -0.66 2.55 -19.08
C GLU A 25 -1.90 3.29 -19.55
N ASN A 26 -2.98 3.22 -18.78
CA ASN A 26 -4.20 3.90 -19.14
C ASN A 26 -4.23 5.37 -18.72
N GLY A 27 -3.12 5.87 -18.20
CA GLY A 27 -3.02 7.26 -17.79
C GLY A 27 -3.52 7.55 -16.41
N GLN A 28 -3.96 6.56 -15.70
CA GLN A 28 -4.48 6.74 -14.34
C GLN A 28 -3.36 6.66 -13.32
N PRO A 29 -3.54 7.31 -12.17
CA PRO A 29 -2.56 7.20 -11.08
C PRO A 29 -2.43 5.75 -10.61
N ASP A 30 -1.22 5.41 -10.20
CA ASP A 30 -0.89 4.06 -9.74
C ASP A 30 -0.88 4.07 -8.22
N TYR A 31 -1.99 3.65 -7.63
CA TYR A 31 -2.12 3.58 -6.19
C TYR A 31 -1.88 2.16 -5.71
N ARG A 32 -1.07 2.03 -4.67
CA ARG A 32 -0.74 0.71 -4.13
C ARG A 32 -0.82 0.71 -2.64
N ILE A 33 -1.13 -0.45 -2.08
CA ILE A 33 -1.03 -0.71 -0.66
C ILE A 33 0.18 -1.60 -0.49
N GLN A 34 1.11 -1.15 0.35
CA GLN A 34 2.32 -1.93 0.63
C GLN A 34 2.27 -2.43 2.06
N LYS A 35 2.92 -3.55 2.29
CA LYS A 35 2.91 -4.19 3.60
C LYS A 35 4.34 -4.41 4.05
N TRP A 36 4.61 -4.12 5.29
CA TRP A 36 5.94 -4.28 5.87
C TRP A 36 6.28 -5.75 6.05
N ASN A 37 7.49 -6.08 5.68
CA ASN A 37 8.04 -7.41 5.87
C ASN A 37 9.39 -7.24 6.55
N ASN A 38 9.63 -8.03 7.61
CA ASN A 38 10.84 -7.86 8.40
C ASN A 38 12.11 -8.11 7.62
N TYR A 39 12.03 -8.84 6.53
CA TYR A 39 13.22 -9.17 5.74
C TYR A 39 13.44 -8.23 4.57
N ASN A 40 12.35 -7.78 3.96
CA ASN A 40 12.43 -7.05 2.69
C ASN A 40 11.92 -5.62 2.77
N GLY A 41 11.45 -5.20 3.91
CA GLY A 41 10.84 -3.89 4.02
C GLY A 41 9.45 -3.88 3.43
N TYR A 42 9.07 -2.76 2.85
CA TYR A 42 7.74 -2.64 2.27
C TYR A 42 7.68 -3.29 0.90
N LYS A 43 6.67 -4.12 0.72
CA LYS A 43 6.44 -4.80 -0.55
C LYS A 43 5.01 -4.51 -1.02
N ASP A 44 4.84 -4.49 -2.33
CA ASP A 44 3.51 -4.30 -2.88
C ASP A 44 2.61 -5.44 -2.46
N MET A 45 1.46 -5.10 -1.91
CA MET A 45 0.50 -6.08 -1.47
C MET A 45 -0.73 -6.06 -2.37
N TYR A 46 -1.19 -4.89 -2.75
CA TYR A 46 -2.41 -4.76 -3.51
C TYR A 46 -2.35 -3.52 -4.38
N LEU A 47 -2.75 -3.65 -5.63
CA LEU A 47 -2.84 -2.53 -6.55
C LEU A 47 -4.30 -2.06 -6.59
N CYS A 48 -4.51 -0.82 -6.18
CA CYS A 48 -5.86 -0.26 -6.15
C CYS A 48 -6.26 0.17 -7.55
N ASP A 49 -7.50 -0.13 -7.91
CA ASP A 49 -8.00 0.19 -9.25
C ASP A 49 -8.20 1.69 -9.45
N ASN A 50 -8.52 2.40 -8.38
CA ASN A 50 -8.79 3.82 -8.48
C ASN A 50 -8.67 4.46 -7.10
N TRP A 51 -8.82 5.79 -7.08
CA TRP A 51 -8.71 6.55 -5.84
C TRP A 51 -9.78 6.17 -4.83
N MET A 52 -10.98 5.88 -5.32
CA MET A 52 -12.08 5.54 -4.42
C MET A 52 -11.73 4.28 -3.61
N GLN A 53 -11.15 3.28 -4.26
CA GLN A 53 -10.76 2.06 -3.57
C GLN A 53 -9.65 2.35 -2.57
N MET A 54 -8.67 3.15 -2.98
CA MET A 54 -7.59 3.54 -2.07
C MET A 54 -8.13 4.28 -0.87
N LYS A 55 -9.04 5.21 -1.10
CA LYS A 55 -9.62 5.99 -0.02
C LYS A 55 -10.40 5.11 0.94
N THR A 56 -11.15 4.16 0.42
CA THR A 56 -11.88 3.23 1.25
C THR A 56 -10.93 2.42 2.14
N ALA A 57 -9.84 1.95 1.55
CA ALA A 57 -8.86 1.18 2.32
C ALA A 57 -8.20 2.02 3.41
N ILE A 58 -7.94 3.29 3.10
CA ILE A 58 -7.35 4.18 4.10
C ILE A 58 -8.28 4.40 5.27
N GLN A 59 -9.57 4.56 4.99
CA GLN A 59 -10.53 4.88 6.01
C GLN A 59 -11.00 3.66 6.79
N ASP A 60 -10.86 2.48 6.21
CA ASP A 60 -11.40 1.26 6.79
C ASP A 60 -10.30 0.21 6.87
N PHE A 61 -9.74 0.06 8.06
CA PHE A 61 -8.66 -0.88 8.27
C PHE A 61 -9.10 -2.32 8.04
N GLU A 62 -10.35 -2.63 8.34
CA GLU A 62 -10.86 -3.97 8.10
C GLU A 62 -10.89 -4.27 6.60
N TYR A 63 -11.24 -3.28 5.80
CA TYR A 63 -11.21 -3.46 4.36
C TYR A 63 -9.78 -3.72 3.87
N THR A 64 -8.82 -2.99 4.42
CA THR A 64 -7.42 -3.20 4.08
C THR A 64 -7.00 -4.63 4.41
N LYS A 65 -7.37 -5.12 5.58
CA LYS A 65 -7.04 -6.48 5.97
C LYS A 65 -7.71 -7.49 5.05
N TRP A 66 -8.91 -7.19 4.62
CA TRP A 66 -9.63 -8.07 3.71
C TRP A 66 -8.92 -8.16 2.35
N LEU A 67 -8.31 -7.07 1.91
CA LEU A 67 -7.56 -7.06 0.65
C LEU A 67 -6.25 -7.83 0.75
N ASP A 68 -5.76 -8.06 1.94
CA ASP A 68 -4.48 -8.72 2.17
C ASP A 68 -4.65 -10.23 2.05
N PRO A 69 -4.08 -10.85 1.02
CA PRO A 69 -4.27 -12.28 0.81
C PRO A 69 -3.68 -13.14 1.93
N ALA A 70 -2.68 -12.61 2.63
CA ALA A 70 -2.06 -13.34 3.74
C ALA A 70 -2.68 -12.98 5.09
N GLY A 71 -3.59 -11.99 5.09
CA GLY A 71 -4.15 -11.53 6.33
C GLY A 71 -3.15 -10.77 7.17
N VAL A 72 -3.47 -10.63 8.45
CA VAL A 72 -2.57 -9.95 9.36
C VAL A 72 -1.30 -10.77 9.49
N PRO A 73 -0.13 -10.15 9.35
CA PRO A 73 1.11 -10.91 9.38
C PRO A 73 1.34 -11.58 10.72
N CYS A 74 2.03 -12.70 10.64
CA CYS A 74 2.38 -13.42 11.83
C CYS A 74 3.53 -12.79 12.57
N TYR A 75 4.34 -12.04 11.88
CA TYR A 75 5.48 -11.43 12.54
C TYR A 75 4.97 -10.42 13.54
N ILE A 76 5.66 -10.32 14.61
CA ILE A 76 5.27 -9.40 15.66
C ILE A 76 6.37 -8.41 15.82
N LYS A 77 6.06 -7.18 15.54
CA LYS A 77 7.06 -6.16 15.63
C LYS A 77 7.46 -5.85 17.04
N ASP A 78 6.56 -6.09 17.92
CA ASP A 78 6.73 -5.63 19.26
C ASP A 78 7.23 -6.68 20.20
N GLU A 79 7.49 -7.79 19.67
CA GLU A 79 7.90 -8.75 20.57
C GLU A 79 9.13 -8.85 20.82
#